data_07262282564b13697b6f83fe2a601956
#
_entry.id   07262282564b13697b6f83fe2a601956
#
_cell.length_a   1.000
_cell.length_b   1.000
_cell.length_c   1.000
_cell.angle_alpha   90.00
_cell.angle_beta   90.00
_cell.angle_gamma   90.00
#
_symmetry.space_group_name_H-M   'P 1'
#
loop_
_entity.id
_entity.type
_entity.pdbx_description
1 polymer ?
#
loop_
_entity_poly.entity_id
_entity_poly.type
_entity_poly.pdbx_seq_one_letter_code
_entity_poly.pdbx_strand_id
1 'polypeptide(L)'
;MQAGASDEKIRQVPTWRESALFSALERAALEYAEKMTITGERVSDELWKRVSGHFTEAQLVELTAAVALENFRSKFNVPLQIEAQGFCMIK
;
A
#
# COMPACT_ATOMS: atom_id res chain seq x y z
N MET A 1 -5.35 -0.84 17.29
CA MET A 1 -4.66 -1.67 16.27
C MET A 1 -5.63 -2.63 15.63
N GLN A 2 -5.50 -2.77 14.36
CA GLN A 2 -6.41 -3.62 13.63
C GLN A 2 -6.12 -5.09 13.83
N ALA A 3 -7.15 -5.88 13.72
CA ALA A 3 -7.00 -7.32 13.83
C ALA A 3 -6.01 -7.80 12.77
N GLY A 4 -5.14 -8.70 13.18
CA GLY A 4 -4.22 -9.33 12.27
C GLY A 4 -2.92 -8.61 12.03
N ALA A 5 -2.76 -7.42 12.57
CA ALA A 5 -1.52 -6.67 12.38
C ALA A 5 -0.82 -6.53 13.72
N SER A 6 0.39 -7.06 13.82
CA SER A 6 1.21 -6.89 15.00
C SER A 6 2.19 -5.75 14.78
N ASP A 7 2.75 -5.25 15.87
CA ASP A 7 3.76 -4.21 15.77
C ASP A 7 4.96 -4.67 14.97
N GLU A 8 5.35 -5.92 15.14
CA GLU A 8 6.48 -6.45 14.39
C GLU A 8 6.19 -6.47 12.91
N LYS A 9 4.97 -6.88 12.54
CA LYS A 9 4.56 -6.92 11.16
C LYS A 9 4.60 -5.52 10.54
N ILE A 10 4.08 -4.55 11.27
CA ILE A 10 4.06 -3.18 10.78
C ILE A 10 5.48 -2.66 10.54
N ARG A 11 6.38 -2.98 11.46
CA ARG A 11 7.76 -2.53 11.29
C ARG A 11 8.45 -3.15 10.09
N GLN A 12 8.00 -4.32 9.65
CA GLN A 12 8.64 -5.01 8.56
C GLN A 12 8.02 -4.73 7.19
N VAL A 13 7.01 -3.87 7.12
CA VAL A 13 6.40 -3.53 5.84
C VAL A 13 7.44 -3.00 4.83
N PRO A 14 8.36 -2.10 5.21
CA PRO A 14 9.33 -1.62 4.21
C PRO A 14 10.24 -2.70 3.62
N THR A 15 10.41 -3.81 4.33
CA THR A 15 11.23 -4.92 3.85
C THR A 15 10.41 -6.19 3.73
N TRP A 16 9.17 -6.06 3.27
CA TRP A 16 8.23 -7.17 3.30
C TRP A 16 8.70 -8.37 2.47
N ARG A 17 9.47 -8.12 1.42
CA ARG A 17 9.91 -9.21 0.56
C ARG A 17 10.81 -10.20 1.29
N GLU A 18 11.57 -9.72 2.24
CA GLU A 18 12.48 -10.57 3.01
C GLU A 18 11.87 -11.10 4.29
N SER A 19 10.66 -10.68 4.61
CA SER A 19 10.04 -11.05 5.87
C SER A 19 9.20 -12.30 5.72
N ALA A 20 9.25 -13.18 6.72
CA ALA A 20 8.42 -14.37 6.76
C ALA A 20 7.07 -14.11 7.45
N LEU A 21 6.82 -12.89 7.86
CA LEU A 21 5.61 -12.58 8.64
C LEU A 21 4.37 -12.39 7.81
N PHE A 22 4.51 -12.27 6.49
CA PHE A 22 3.38 -11.92 5.64
C PHE A 22 2.87 -13.13 4.88
N SER A 23 1.54 -13.27 4.85
CA SER A 23 0.89 -14.34 4.11
C SER A 23 0.96 -14.06 2.61
N ALA A 24 0.58 -15.06 1.81
CA ALA A 24 0.54 -14.88 0.37
C ALA A 24 -0.40 -13.76 -0.04
N LEU A 25 -1.54 -13.67 0.64
CA LEU A 25 -2.50 -12.61 0.38
C LEU A 25 -1.90 -11.23 0.69
N GLU A 26 -1.25 -11.14 1.84
CA GLU A 26 -0.64 -9.88 2.25
C GLU A 26 0.49 -9.47 1.32
N ARG A 27 1.31 -10.44 0.91
CA ARG A 27 2.41 -10.14 -0.01
C ARG A 27 1.88 -9.67 -1.36
N ALA A 28 0.80 -10.28 -1.84
CA ALA A 28 0.21 -9.84 -3.09
C ALA A 28 -0.30 -8.41 -3.00
N ALA A 29 -0.95 -8.07 -1.89
CA ALA A 29 -1.46 -6.72 -1.68
C ALA A 29 -0.32 -5.70 -1.59
N LEU A 30 0.76 -6.06 -0.90
CA LEU A 30 1.91 -5.17 -0.77
C LEU A 30 2.60 -4.94 -2.10
N GLU A 31 2.75 -5.98 -2.89
CA GLU A 31 3.36 -5.83 -4.21
C GLU A 31 2.48 -4.98 -5.12
N TYR A 32 1.18 -5.20 -5.05
CA TYR A 32 0.23 -4.41 -5.83
C TYR A 32 0.35 -2.92 -5.48
N ALA A 33 0.37 -2.62 -4.19
CA ALA A 33 0.50 -1.24 -3.74
C ALA A 33 1.82 -0.63 -4.20
N GLU A 34 2.88 -1.41 -4.14
CA GLU A 34 4.20 -0.95 -4.54
C GLU A 34 4.23 -0.60 -6.03
N LYS A 35 3.65 -1.47 -6.86
CA LYS A 35 3.64 -1.23 -8.29
C LYS A 35 2.76 -0.06 -8.67
N MET A 36 1.73 0.20 -7.89
CA MET A 36 0.90 1.39 -8.11
C MET A 36 1.62 2.67 -7.71
N THR A 37 2.51 2.58 -6.75
CA THR A 37 3.10 3.75 -6.11
C THR A 37 4.35 4.24 -6.82
N ILE A 38 5.19 3.33 -7.27
CA ILE A 38 6.47 3.70 -7.84
C ILE A 38 6.27 4.18 -9.28
N THR A 39 6.73 5.40 -9.54
CA THR A 39 6.65 5.97 -10.88
C THR A 39 7.45 5.12 -11.85
N GLY A 40 6.85 4.77 -12.98
CA GLY A 40 7.49 3.94 -13.96
C GLY A 40 7.18 2.46 -13.83
N GLU A 41 6.62 2.05 -12.70
CA GLU A 41 6.19 0.67 -12.51
C GLU A 41 4.73 0.53 -12.91
N ARG A 42 4.35 -0.71 -13.20
CA ARG A 42 2.96 -1.00 -13.56
C ARG A 42 2.55 -2.32 -12.98
N VAL A 43 1.24 -2.46 -12.80
CA VAL A 43 0.66 -3.73 -12.38
C VAL A 43 0.62 -4.64 -13.61
N SER A 44 1.38 -5.72 -13.57
CA SER A 44 1.41 -6.68 -14.67
C SER A 44 0.16 -7.54 -14.66
N ASP A 45 -0.09 -8.23 -15.79
CA ASP A 45 -1.21 -9.16 -15.84
C ASP A 45 -1.04 -10.29 -14.83
N GLU A 46 0.18 -10.74 -14.62
CA GLU A 46 0.44 -11.79 -13.65
C GLU A 46 0.12 -11.34 -12.23
N LEU A 47 0.55 -10.13 -11.90
CA LEU A 47 0.27 -9.60 -10.58
C LEU A 47 -1.23 -9.40 -10.40
N TRP A 48 -1.89 -8.88 -11.43
CA TRP A 48 -3.34 -8.70 -11.38
C TRP A 48 -4.06 -10.03 -11.12
N LYS A 49 -3.61 -11.09 -11.78
CA LYS A 49 -4.21 -12.39 -11.57
C LYS A 49 -4.03 -12.88 -10.14
N ARG A 50 -2.83 -12.69 -9.58
CA ARG A 50 -2.59 -13.11 -8.21
C ARG A 50 -3.45 -12.34 -7.22
N VAL A 51 -3.51 -11.02 -7.40
CA VAL A 51 -4.32 -10.19 -6.51
C VAL A 51 -5.79 -10.56 -6.64
N SER A 52 -6.26 -10.74 -7.88
CA SER A 52 -7.66 -11.11 -8.10
C SER A 52 -8.01 -12.46 -7.53
N GLY A 53 -7.03 -13.33 -7.36
CA GLY A 53 -7.26 -14.62 -6.74
C GLY A 53 -7.44 -14.56 -5.23
N HIS A 54 -7.01 -13.49 -4.61
CA HIS A 54 -7.09 -13.33 -3.16
C HIS A 54 -8.23 -12.42 -2.72
N PHE A 55 -8.71 -11.53 -3.58
CA PHE A 55 -9.66 -10.51 -3.20
C PHE A 55 -10.88 -10.54 -4.10
N THR A 56 -12.04 -10.21 -3.53
CA THR A 56 -13.23 -9.99 -4.36
C THR A 56 -13.09 -8.69 -5.14
N GLU A 57 -13.98 -8.52 -6.11
CA GLU A 57 -13.96 -7.30 -6.90
C GLU A 57 -14.15 -6.07 -6.02
N ALA A 58 -15.09 -6.14 -5.08
CA ALA A 58 -15.32 -5.03 -4.18
C ALA A 58 -14.08 -4.72 -3.34
N GLN A 59 -13.42 -5.76 -2.86
CA GLN A 59 -12.20 -5.58 -2.08
C GLN A 59 -11.08 -4.97 -2.91
N LEU A 60 -10.99 -5.36 -4.19
CA LEU A 60 -9.99 -4.80 -5.08
C LEU A 60 -10.22 -3.32 -5.31
N VAL A 61 -11.48 -2.92 -5.47
CA VAL A 61 -11.80 -1.51 -5.65
C VAL A 61 -11.39 -0.73 -4.40
N GLU A 62 -11.72 -1.26 -3.24
CA GLU A 62 -11.37 -0.59 -1.99
C GLU A 62 -9.85 -0.48 -1.82
N LEU A 63 -9.14 -1.55 -2.10
CA LEU A 63 -7.68 -1.54 -1.98
C LEU A 63 -7.07 -0.53 -2.94
N THR A 64 -7.52 -0.55 -4.18
CA THR A 64 -7.01 0.37 -5.19
C THR A 64 -7.29 1.81 -4.81
N ALA A 65 -8.48 2.08 -4.32
CA ALA A 65 -8.84 3.43 -3.90
C ALA A 65 -7.99 3.89 -2.72
N ALA A 66 -7.75 2.99 -1.76
CA ALA A 66 -6.94 3.34 -0.61
C ALA A 66 -5.51 3.67 -1.01
N VAL A 67 -4.92 2.86 -1.90
CA VAL A 67 -3.56 3.11 -2.36
C VAL A 67 -3.50 4.41 -3.14
N ALA A 68 -4.47 4.65 -4.01
CA ALA A 68 -4.48 5.87 -4.81
C ALA A 68 -4.62 7.11 -3.94
N LEU A 69 -5.44 7.02 -2.89
CA LEU A 69 -5.62 8.14 -1.98
C LEU A 69 -4.33 8.47 -1.24
N GLU A 70 -3.63 7.44 -0.77
CA GLU A 70 -2.37 7.65 -0.09
C GLU A 70 -1.32 8.22 -1.03
N ASN A 71 -1.32 7.78 -2.28
CA ASN A 71 -0.42 8.35 -3.28
C ASN A 71 -0.73 9.81 -3.51
N PHE A 72 -2.00 10.15 -3.56
CA PHE A 72 -2.39 11.54 -3.74
C PHE A 72 -1.88 12.39 -2.58
N ARG A 73 -2.08 11.91 -1.36
CA ARG A 73 -1.63 12.64 -0.19
C ARG A 73 -0.12 12.86 -0.20
N SER A 74 0.60 11.79 -0.51
CA SER A 74 2.05 11.86 -0.50
C SER A 74 2.56 12.83 -1.56
N LYS A 75 2.04 12.69 -2.77
CA LYS A 75 2.50 13.53 -3.87
C LYS A 75 2.08 14.98 -3.72
N PHE A 76 1.00 15.23 -3.01
CA PHE A 76 0.56 16.58 -2.74
C PHE A 76 1.37 17.21 -1.60
N ASN A 77 1.58 16.44 -0.54
CA ASN A 77 2.17 16.99 0.68
C ASN A 77 3.67 17.21 0.59
N VAL A 78 4.38 16.33 -0.08
CA VAL A 78 5.83 16.41 -0.10
C VAL A 78 6.32 17.68 -0.78
N PRO A 79 5.86 18.02 -2.00
CA PRO A 79 6.33 19.25 -2.61
C PRO A 79 5.96 20.50 -1.83
N LEU A 80 4.85 20.44 -1.11
CA LEU A 80 4.40 21.59 -0.33
C LEU A 80 4.93 21.61 1.09
N GLN A 81 5.71 20.58 1.44
CA GLN A 81 6.32 20.44 2.77
C GLN A 81 5.27 20.35 3.86
N ILE A 82 4.18 19.67 3.57
CA ILE A 82 3.11 19.44 4.53
C ILE A 82 3.38 18.11 5.22
N GLU A 83 3.40 18.15 6.55
CA GLU A 83 3.68 16.93 7.32
C GLU A 83 2.52 15.96 7.23
N ALA A 84 2.84 14.68 7.48
CA ALA A 84 1.81 13.64 7.48
C ALA A 84 0.71 13.94 8.49
N GLN A 85 1.02 14.66 9.54
CA GLN A 85 0.05 15.06 10.53
C GLN A 85 -0.92 16.10 10.00
N GLY A 86 -0.65 16.62 8.82
CA GLY A 86 -1.62 17.42 8.15
C GLY A 86 -1.40 18.90 8.28
N PHE A 87 -2.42 19.62 7.91
CA PHE A 87 -2.35 21.06 7.75
C PHE A 87 -2.04 21.81 9.02
N CYS A 88 -2.33 21.20 10.15
CA CYS A 88 -2.06 21.90 11.40
C CYS A 88 -0.59 22.24 11.57
N MET A 89 0.26 21.57 10.82
CA MET A 89 1.70 21.82 10.88
C MET A 89 2.14 22.96 9.98
N ILE A 90 1.28 23.44 9.14
CA ILE A 90 1.60 24.56 8.27
C ILE A 90 1.50 25.83 9.07
N LYS A 91 2.55 26.58 9.08
CA LYS A 91 2.57 27.83 9.80
C LYS A 91 2.82 28.98 8.87
#